data_0b94f6dec25a1ea060aad49eeb90a87c
#
_entry.id   0b94f6dec25a1ea060aad49eeb90a87c
#
_cell.length_a   1.000
_cell.length_b   1.000
_cell.length_c   1.000
_cell.angle_alpha   90.00
_cell.angle_beta   90.00
_cell.angle_gamma   90.00
#
_symmetry.space_group_name_H-M   'P 1'
#
loop_
_entity.id
_entity.type
_entity.pdbx_description
1 polymer ?
#
loop_
_entity_poly.entity_id
_entity_poly.type
_entity_poly.pdbx_seq_one_letter_code
_entity_poly.pdbx_strand_id
1 'polypeptide(L)' 'MKQEELDIILENHGKWLFNEGGDRADLSNADLKNTNLRFANLRLADLRGANLSYADLN' A
#
# COMPACT_ATOMS: atom_id res chain seq x y z
N MET A 1 0.69 5.20 9.89
CA MET A 1 -0.21 4.04 9.63
C MET A 1 0.37 2.80 10.29
N LYS A 2 -0.47 1.97 10.87
CA LYS A 2 0.00 0.73 11.45
C LYS A 2 0.25 -0.30 10.34
N GLN A 3 1.27 -1.14 10.54
CA GLN A 3 1.64 -2.15 9.54
C GLN A 3 0.48 -3.10 9.24
N GLU A 4 -0.31 -3.48 10.25
CA GLU A 4 -1.45 -4.39 10.05
C GLU A 4 -2.50 -3.78 9.12
N GLU A 5 -2.76 -2.49 9.24
CA GLU A 5 -3.69 -1.80 8.34
C GLU A 5 -3.14 -1.79 6.93
N LEU A 6 -1.86 -1.51 6.78
CA LEU A 6 -1.20 -1.48 5.48
C LEU A 6 -1.26 -2.86 4.83
N ASP A 7 -0.99 -3.91 5.60
CA ASP A 7 -1.01 -5.27 5.06
C ASP A 7 -2.37 -5.64 4.48
N ILE A 8 -3.46 -5.24 5.15
CA ILE A 8 -4.82 -5.49 4.65
C ILE A 8 -5.06 -4.71 3.36
N ILE A 9 -4.64 -3.46 3.31
CA ILE A 9 -4.80 -2.62 2.12
C ILE A 9 -4.06 -3.24 0.94
N LEU A 10 -2.83 -3.72 1.17
CA LEU A 10 -2.02 -4.33 0.12
C LEU A 10 -2.63 -5.64 -0.37
N GLU A 11 -3.19 -6.45 0.53
CA GLU A 11 -3.87 -7.68 0.15
C GLU A 11 -5.08 -7.38 -0.74
N ASN A 12 -5.91 -6.43 -0.34
CA ASN A 12 -7.08 -6.03 -1.13
C ASN A 12 -6.68 -5.45 -2.48
N HIS A 13 -5.59 -4.68 -2.52
CA HIS A 13 -5.08 -4.12 -3.76
C HIS A 13 -4.63 -5.23 -4.73
N GLY A 14 -3.97 -6.25 -4.21
CA GLY A 14 -3.57 -7.41 -5.02
C GLY A 14 -4.78 -8.11 -5.63
N LYS A 15 -5.83 -8.31 -4.84
CA LYS A 15 -7.07 -8.90 -5.36
C LYS A 15 -7.69 -8.04 -6.45
N TRP A 16 -7.68 -6.73 -6.25
CA TRP A 16 -8.21 -5.79 -7.25
C TRP A 16 -7.43 -5.89 -8.56
N LEU A 17 -6.10 -5.98 -8.48
CA LEU A 17 -5.24 -6.08 -9.67
C LEU A 17 -5.54 -7.34 -10.50
N PHE A 18 -5.96 -8.41 -9.86
CA PHE A 18 -6.22 -9.69 -10.52
C PHE A 18 -7.70 -10.00 -10.70
N ASN A 19 -8.56 -9.00 -10.54
CA ASN A 19 -10.01 -9.15 -10.70
C ASN A 19 -10.61 -10.20 -9.75
N GLU A 20 -10.08 -10.29 -8.54
CA GLU A 20 -10.51 -11.24 -7.53
C GLU A 20 -11.30 -10.59 -6.40
N GLY A 21 -11.91 -9.46 -6.68
CA GLY A 21 -12.54 -8.62 -5.67
C GLY A 21 -11.53 -7.65 -5.09
N GLY A 22 -11.69 -7.29 -3.83
CA GLY A 22 -10.80 -6.33 -3.19
C GLY A 22 -11.01 -4.91 -3.69
N ASP A 23 -10.13 -4.02 -3.28
CA ASP A 23 -10.22 -2.61 -3.59
C ASP A 23 -8.84 -2.05 -3.96
N ARG A 24 -8.84 -1.15 -4.92
CA ARG A 24 -7.63 -0.41 -5.27
C ARG A 24 -7.15 0.36 -4.04
N ALA A 25 -5.85 0.27 -3.75
CA ALA A 25 -5.28 0.96 -2.61
C ALA A 25 -5.34 2.47 -2.78
N ASP A 26 -6.01 3.14 -1.86
CA ASP A 26 -5.98 4.59 -1.73
C ASP A 26 -5.10 4.93 -0.53
N LEU A 27 -3.84 5.24 -0.81
CA LEU A 27 -2.86 5.62 0.19
C LEU A 27 -2.51 7.10 0.04
N SER A 28 -3.40 7.87 -0.56
CA SER A 28 -3.19 9.30 -0.73
C SER A 28 -3.07 9.98 0.64
N ASN A 29 -2.04 10.80 0.78
CA ASN A 29 -1.74 11.54 2.01
C ASN A 29 -1.50 10.64 3.22
N ALA A 30 -1.25 9.35 3.02
CA ALA A 30 -1.02 8.41 4.11
C ALA A 30 0.37 8.59 4.72
N ASP A 31 0.46 8.40 6.02
CA ASP A 31 1.74 8.35 6.71
C ASP A 31 2.24 6.91 6.68
N LEU A 32 3.16 6.64 5.77
CA LEU A 32 3.77 5.32 5.57
C LEU A 32 5.21 5.29 6.08
N LYS A 33 5.57 6.24 6.93
CA LYS A 33 6.92 6.33 7.48
C LYS A 33 7.27 5.05 8.23
N ASN A 34 8.46 4.54 7.97
CA ASN A 34 9.00 3.34 8.64
C ASN A 34 8.20 2.06 8.41
N THR A 35 7.35 2.01 7.40
CA THR A 35 6.59 0.78 7.11
C THR A 35 7.42 -0.20 6.30
N ASN A 36 7.03 -1.48 6.38
CA ASN A 36 7.59 -2.53 5.56
C ASN A 36 6.73 -2.69 4.30
N LEU A 37 7.31 -2.28 3.16
CA LEU A 37 6.67 -2.40 1.84
C LEU A 37 7.47 -3.35 0.94
N ARG A 38 8.28 -4.21 1.53
CA ARG A 38 9.10 -5.15 0.76
C ARG A 38 8.21 -6.06 -0.08
N PHE A 39 8.59 -6.18 -1.34
CA PHE A 39 7.88 -7.02 -2.32
C PHE A 39 6.44 -6.60 -2.58
N ALA A 40 6.02 -5.42 -2.11
CA ALA A 40 4.66 -4.96 -2.34
C ALA A 40 4.45 -4.61 -3.82
N ASN A 41 3.29 -5.03 -4.35
CA ASN A 41 2.87 -4.64 -5.69
C ASN A 41 1.96 -3.42 -5.57
N LEU A 42 2.50 -2.25 -5.86
CA LEU A 42 1.78 -0.98 -5.74
C LEU A 42 1.32 -0.44 -7.10
N ARG A 43 1.29 -1.29 -8.12
CA ARG A 43 0.86 -0.84 -9.46
C ARG A 43 -0.52 -0.23 -9.38
N LEU A 44 -0.65 0.97 -9.95
CA LEU A 44 -1.91 1.70 -10.03
C LEU A 44 -2.46 2.15 -8.67
N ALA A 45 -1.73 1.96 -7.58
CA ALA A 45 -2.14 2.48 -6.28
C ALA A 45 -2.05 4.01 -6.26
N ASP A 46 -2.93 4.64 -5.48
CA ASP A 46 -2.90 6.08 -5.30
C ASP A 46 -1.97 6.41 -4.13
N LEU A 47 -0.81 6.97 -4.43
CA LEU A 47 0.19 7.34 -3.43
C LEU A 47 0.41 8.85 -3.37
N ARG A 48 -0.49 9.64 -3.94
CA ARG A 48 -0.30 11.10 -3.99
C ARG A 48 -0.22 11.67 -2.57
N GLY A 49 0.85 12.41 -2.31
CA GLY A 49 1.07 13.04 -1.00
C GLY A 49 1.45 12.08 0.12
N ALA A 50 1.66 10.81 -0.15
CA ALA A 50 2.06 9.85 0.88
C ALA A 50 3.48 10.14 1.36
N ASN A 51 3.69 9.97 2.67
CA ASN A 51 5.01 10.08 3.26
C ASN A 51 5.64 8.70 3.36
N LEU A 52 6.63 8.44 2.51
CA LEU A 52 7.33 7.16 2.44
C LEU A 52 8.70 7.21 3.10
N SER A 53 8.96 8.20 3.94
CA SER A 53 10.27 8.37 4.60
C SER A 53 10.62 7.10 5.37
N TYR A 54 11.82 6.59 5.13
CA TYR A 54 12.34 5.39 5.81
C TYR A 54 11.50 4.13 5.60
N ALA A 55 10.57 4.12 4.64
CA ALA A 55 9.86 2.90 4.29
C ALA A 55 10.83 1.94 3.59
N ASP A 56 10.68 0.66 3.88
CA ASP A 56 11.49 -0.37 3.22
C ASP A 56 10.79 -0.79 1.94
N LEU A 57 11.39 -0.43 0.80
CA LEU A 57 10.81 -0.67 -0.52
C LEU A 57 11.46 -1.84 -1.26
N ASN A 58 12.39 -2.52 -0.61
CA ASN A 58 13.08 -3.63 -1.25
C ASN A 58 12.14 -4.84 -1.38
#